data_ce73c05d0325b2a3c7d55197a5c94058
#
_entry.id   ce73c05d0325b2a3c7d55197a5c94058
#
_cell.length_a   1.000
_cell.length_b   1.000
_cell.length_c   1.000
_cell.angle_alpha   90.00
_cell.angle_beta   90.00
_cell.angle_gamma   90.00
#
_symmetry.space_group_name_H-M   'P 1'
#
loop_
_entity.id
_entity.type
_entity.pdbx_description
1 polymer ?
#
loop_
_entity_poly.entity_id
_entity_poly.type
_entity_poly.pdbx_seq_one_letter_code
_entity_poly.pdbx_strand_id
1 'polypeptide(L)'
;MEGHRALDATCRPAKRRLIFFLLLFLLPVRTLAQTGDPATEKLSETKKLYDAGNWDGVVRAVAPSPDVSADLLFYRGLALAHLQRWEEAKAAFEAGREKAPGDPRFLIELAGIAYREKQFSVAKRDLRRALAMNPKDEYANNFLASIYFQEGNLEAALKYWNRAGKPKLEDLTFEPALKLRPLVTDRAFSFARGGEWRRDQLLTTQARLQALDLYPGMLFELRAHDNGSFDLGFHASERNGWGSSKWAGLISLLRDTPYQAVDPEFYNLGREGVNWVSTYRWDDEKQRVFTEVAAPVFENPAVRFRVYFDGRNENWNITNTFIPGSTSFTRLNMEKAAAGAEMRFIESGRWEWNAGVDYSYREFRNVLGIPSAAAPFFTGGSAIALRSSVQRWLIRFPERRFTLNSNASGEFGTFFRDPLGRYGRLEGTLGARWLPKARGDDYETQVSLRGGRTIGDVPFDELFTLGFDRDTPLWLRGHPGLRDGQKGDAPLGRNYVLVNAETDKILYRNGIFSVKAGPFLDTGKTYDPSGYFGSPKWLWDTGVQTKIRVLGGVQVVLGYGKDLRSGRNSFFTTVTK
;
A
#
# COMPACT_ATOMS: atom_id res chain seq x y z
N MET A 1 56.24 7.53 -23.74
CA MET A 1 55.81 7.12 -25.08
C MET A 1 54.39 7.52 -25.17
N GLU A 2 54.12 8.71 -25.63
CA GLU A 2 53.78 9.12 -27.00
C GLU A 2 52.40 8.54 -27.40
N GLY A 3 51.42 9.26 -27.85
CA GLY A 3 51.27 10.68 -28.21
C GLY A 3 49.89 10.96 -28.75
N HIS A 4 49.49 12.18 -28.59
CA HIS A 4 48.75 13.08 -29.51
C HIS A 4 47.65 12.58 -30.46
N ARG A 5 46.47 13.21 -30.47
CA ARG A 5 46.20 14.47 -31.19
C ARG A 5 44.75 14.97 -30.97
N ALA A 6 44.72 16.28 -30.71
CA ALA A 6 43.53 17.13 -30.78
C ALA A 6 43.11 17.39 -32.23
N LEU A 7 41.83 17.72 -32.46
CA LEU A 7 41.39 18.52 -33.59
C LEU A 7 40.27 19.47 -33.17
N ASP A 8 40.65 20.72 -33.12
CA ASP A 8 39.82 21.92 -33.09
C ASP A 8 39.08 22.09 -34.43
N ALA A 9 37.85 22.53 -34.39
CA ALA A 9 37.20 23.17 -35.55
C ALA A 9 36.21 24.23 -35.09
N THR A 10 36.73 25.46 -35.04
CA THR A 10 35.97 26.71 -34.93
C THR A 10 35.25 27.01 -36.24
N CYS A 11 33.98 27.39 -36.19
CA CYS A 11 33.31 28.07 -37.29
C CYS A 11 32.51 29.27 -36.76
N ARG A 12 33.00 30.49 -37.07
CA ARG A 12 32.32 31.78 -36.82
C ARG A 12 31.43 32.14 -38.01
N PRO A 13 30.31 32.87 -37.80
CA PRO A 13 29.43 33.31 -38.87
C PRO A 13 29.84 34.64 -39.48
N ALA A 14 29.67 34.74 -40.77
CA ALA A 14 29.93 35.94 -41.60
C ALA A 14 28.82 36.99 -41.41
N LYS A 15 29.28 38.23 -41.14
CA LYS A 15 28.46 39.45 -41.22
C LYS A 15 28.18 39.82 -42.66
N ARG A 16 26.90 39.96 -43.05
CA ARG A 16 26.51 40.76 -44.23
C ARG A 16 25.78 42.02 -43.76
N ARG A 17 26.45 43.15 -43.97
CA ARG A 17 25.87 44.52 -43.94
C ARG A 17 25.10 44.69 -45.25
N LEU A 18 23.85 45.12 -45.14
CA LEU A 18 23.15 45.77 -46.26
C LEU A 18 22.64 47.11 -45.76
N ILE A 19 23.22 48.15 -46.39
CA ILE A 19 22.82 49.55 -46.26
C ILE A 19 21.67 49.77 -47.23
N PHE A 20 20.53 50.32 -46.76
CA PHE A 20 19.51 50.87 -47.65
C PHE A 20 18.95 52.17 -47.06
N PHE A 21 19.05 53.17 -47.87
CA PHE A 21 18.60 54.53 -47.92
C PHE A 21 17.43 55.00 -47.05
N LEU A 22 17.67 56.13 -46.43
CA LEU A 22 16.74 57.06 -45.83
C LEU A 22 15.89 57.74 -46.92
N LEU A 23 14.55 57.63 -46.81
CA LEU A 23 13.63 58.53 -47.46
C LEU A 23 12.63 59.04 -46.39
N LEU A 24 12.87 60.31 -46.02
CA LEU A 24 11.97 61.07 -45.15
C LEU A 24 10.62 61.30 -45.89
N PHE A 25 9.53 60.75 -45.38
CA PHE A 25 8.19 61.24 -45.60
C PHE A 25 7.67 61.82 -44.29
N LEU A 26 7.61 63.13 -44.20
CA LEU A 26 6.87 63.89 -43.21
C LEU A 26 5.36 63.69 -43.47
N LEU A 27 4.76 62.77 -42.76
CA LEU A 27 3.34 62.75 -42.59
C LEU A 27 3.03 63.22 -41.15
N PRO A 28 2.03 64.05 -40.91
CA PRO A 28 1.67 64.48 -39.56
C PRO A 28 1.19 63.28 -38.76
N VAL A 29 1.95 62.88 -37.74
CA VAL A 29 1.51 61.93 -36.73
C VAL A 29 0.32 62.61 -36.00
N ARG A 30 -0.90 62.31 -36.45
CA ARG A 30 -2.03 62.47 -35.59
C ARG A 30 -1.82 61.52 -34.42
N THR A 31 -1.46 62.04 -33.26
CA THR A 31 -1.64 61.37 -31.98
C THR A 31 -3.10 61.02 -31.84
N LEU A 32 -3.49 59.81 -32.26
CA LEU A 32 -4.66 59.16 -31.77
C LEU A 32 -4.47 59.04 -30.25
N ALA A 33 -5.08 59.95 -29.51
CA ALA A 33 -5.32 59.70 -28.10
C ALA A 33 -5.98 58.34 -28.04
N GLN A 34 -5.29 57.30 -27.51
CA GLN A 34 -5.88 56.06 -27.13
C GLN A 34 -6.92 56.39 -26.05
N THR A 35 -8.18 56.58 -26.47
CA THR A 35 -9.27 56.50 -25.56
C THR A 35 -9.25 55.10 -25.01
N GLY A 36 -8.81 54.95 -23.76
CA GLY A 36 -8.74 53.66 -23.07
C GLY A 36 -10.13 52.98 -23.24
N ASP A 37 -10.09 51.71 -23.61
CA ASP A 37 -11.33 50.93 -23.69
C ASP A 37 -12.10 51.12 -22.37
N PRO A 38 -13.35 51.58 -22.39
CA PRO A 38 -14.16 51.84 -21.18
C PRO A 38 -14.20 50.67 -20.21
N ALA A 39 -14.07 49.43 -20.73
CA ALA A 39 -13.98 48.22 -19.93
C ALA A 39 -12.67 48.14 -19.15
N THR A 40 -11.55 48.53 -19.75
CA THR A 40 -10.21 48.56 -19.12
C THR A 40 -10.13 49.62 -18.04
N GLU A 41 -10.71 50.81 -18.28
CA GLU A 41 -10.78 51.90 -17.31
C GLU A 41 -11.59 51.53 -16.08
N LYS A 42 -12.79 50.94 -16.27
CA LYS A 42 -13.64 50.45 -15.18
C LYS A 42 -12.95 49.34 -14.34
N LEU A 43 -12.21 48.42 -14.97
CA LEU A 43 -11.45 47.40 -14.27
C LEU A 43 -10.30 48.04 -13.42
N SER A 44 -9.61 49.02 -13.96
CA SER A 44 -8.56 49.76 -13.25
C SER A 44 -9.10 50.51 -12.02
N GLU A 45 -10.23 51.17 -12.17
CA GLU A 45 -10.94 51.84 -11.06
C GLU A 45 -11.39 50.85 -9.98
N THR A 46 -12.04 49.74 -10.38
CA THR A 46 -12.48 48.67 -9.48
C THR A 46 -11.31 48.08 -8.70
N LYS A 47 -10.18 47.87 -9.37
CA LYS A 47 -8.94 47.39 -8.72
C LYS A 47 -8.40 48.40 -7.71
N LYS A 48 -8.37 49.68 -8.01
CA LYS A 48 -7.96 50.74 -7.07
C LYS A 48 -8.86 50.75 -5.82
N LEU A 49 -10.18 50.64 -5.99
CA LEU A 49 -11.12 50.55 -4.87
C LEU A 49 -10.84 49.30 -4.01
N TYR A 50 -10.58 48.17 -4.65
CA TYR A 50 -10.27 46.90 -3.96
C TYR A 50 -8.95 47.01 -3.18
N ASP A 51 -7.88 47.52 -3.82
CA ASP A 51 -6.55 47.69 -3.20
C ASP A 51 -6.59 48.70 -2.03
N ALA A 52 -7.54 49.67 -2.07
CA ALA A 52 -7.80 50.62 -0.97
C ALA A 52 -8.68 50.05 0.15
N GLY A 53 -9.13 48.76 0.08
CA GLY A 53 -10.00 48.16 1.06
C GLY A 53 -11.46 48.66 1.06
N ASN A 54 -11.85 49.43 0.02
CA ASN A 54 -13.18 49.96 -0.11
C ASN A 54 -14.14 48.93 -0.75
N TRP A 55 -14.44 47.87 0.03
CA TRP A 55 -15.25 46.73 -0.44
C TRP A 55 -16.65 47.15 -0.88
N ASP A 56 -17.33 48.02 -0.13
CA ASP A 56 -18.65 48.56 -0.50
C ASP A 56 -18.59 49.41 -1.77
N GLY A 57 -17.48 50.11 -1.99
CA GLY A 57 -17.19 50.85 -3.23
C GLY A 57 -17.12 49.91 -4.44
N VAL A 58 -16.41 48.82 -4.33
CA VAL A 58 -16.31 47.76 -5.36
C VAL A 58 -17.69 47.18 -5.69
N VAL A 59 -18.47 46.82 -4.67
CA VAL A 59 -19.82 46.25 -4.87
C VAL A 59 -20.77 47.20 -5.57
N ARG A 60 -20.70 48.51 -5.25
CA ARG A 60 -21.50 49.55 -5.92
C ARG A 60 -21.04 49.83 -7.38
N ALA A 61 -19.74 49.88 -7.61
CA ALA A 61 -19.15 50.12 -8.93
C ALA A 61 -19.44 48.99 -9.92
N VAL A 62 -19.56 47.76 -9.43
CA VAL A 62 -19.82 46.57 -10.24
C VAL A 62 -21.20 46.01 -9.93
N ALA A 63 -22.27 46.70 -10.41
CA ALA A 63 -23.63 46.16 -10.33
C ALA A 63 -23.80 44.90 -11.21
N PRO A 64 -24.60 43.91 -10.79
CA PRO A 64 -24.86 42.73 -11.62
C PRO A 64 -25.50 43.11 -12.94
N SER A 65 -24.88 42.78 -14.07
CA SER A 65 -25.41 42.97 -15.42
C SER A 65 -24.81 41.89 -16.34
N PRO A 66 -25.56 41.47 -17.38
CA PRO A 66 -25.04 40.54 -18.38
C PRO A 66 -23.75 40.98 -19.06
N ASP A 67 -23.50 42.29 -19.15
CA ASP A 67 -22.33 42.85 -19.85
C ASP A 67 -21.07 42.99 -18.98
N VAL A 68 -21.16 42.65 -17.70
CA VAL A 68 -20.00 42.74 -16.78
C VAL A 68 -18.96 41.69 -17.13
N SER A 69 -17.68 42.09 -17.27
CA SER A 69 -16.58 41.16 -17.56
C SER A 69 -16.30 40.20 -16.41
N ALA A 70 -15.67 39.05 -16.72
CA ALA A 70 -15.30 38.05 -15.72
C ALA A 70 -14.40 38.64 -14.62
N ASP A 71 -13.43 39.49 -14.97
CA ASP A 71 -12.54 40.12 -14.00
C ASP A 71 -13.27 41.07 -13.04
N LEU A 72 -14.25 41.84 -13.52
CA LEU A 72 -15.06 42.68 -12.65
C LEU A 72 -15.91 41.83 -11.68
N LEU A 73 -16.50 40.73 -12.17
CA LEU A 73 -17.23 39.79 -11.33
C LEU A 73 -16.31 39.13 -10.28
N PHE A 74 -15.04 38.86 -10.63
CA PHE A 74 -14.05 38.34 -9.71
C PHE A 74 -13.82 39.31 -8.54
N TYR A 75 -13.50 40.59 -8.83
CA TYR A 75 -13.29 41.61 -7.79
C TYR A 75 -14.55 41.86 -6.97
N ARG A 76 -15.76 41.85 -7.59
CA ARG A 76 -17.01 41.94 -6.87
C ARG A 76 -17.16 40.77 -5.89
N GLY A 77 -16.89 39.54 -6.35
CA GLY A 77 -16.96 38.35 -5.50
C GLY A 77 -16.01 38.44 -4.31
N LEU A 78 -14.77 38.88 -4.53
CA LEU A 78 -13.78 39.08 -3.46
C LEU A 78 -14.26 40.14 -2.45
N ALA A 79 -14.77 41.27 -2.91
CA ALA A 79 -15.28 42.34 -2.04
C ALA A 79 -16.48 41.86 -1.21
N LEU A 80 -17.41 41.12 -1.81
CA LEU A 80 -18.53 40.52 -1.10
C LEU A 80 -18.09 39.48 -0.06
N ALA A 81 -17.04 38.69 -0.37
CA ALA A 81 -16.46 37.76 0.57
C ALA A 81 -15.82 38.48 1.78
N HIS A 82 -15.11 39.60 1.55
CA HIS A 82 -14.59 40.45 2.62
C HIS A 82 -15.73 41.04 3.50
N LEU A 83 -16.85 41.41 2.91
CA LEU A 83 -18.04 41.85 3.61
C LEU A 83 -18.83 40.71 4.24
N GLN A 84 -18.36 39.47 4.17
CA GLN A 84 -19.01 38.26 4.67
C GLN A 84 -20.39 37.97 4.02
N ARG A 85 -20.65 38.53 2.84
CA ARG A 85 -21.88 38.32 2.04
C ARG A 85 -21.69 37.10 1.14
N TRP A 86 -21.63 35.90 1.76
CA TRP A 86 -21.12 34.67 1.13
C TRP A 86 -21.97 34.18 -0.03
N GLU A 87 -23.32 34.25 0.08
CA GLU A 87 -24.21 33.82 -1.00
C GLU A 87 -24.06 34.70 -2.24
N GLU A 88 -23.92 36.01 -2.03
CA GLU A 88 -23.74 36.95 -3.14
C GLU A 88 -22.34 36.82 -3.74
N ALA A 89 -21.34 36.57 -2.93
CA ALA A 89 -19.97 36.28 -3.40
C ALA A 89 -19.96 35.02 -4.28
N LYS A 90 -20.63 33.96 -3.83
CA LYS A 90 -20.78 32.72 -4.59
C LYS A 90 -21.45 32.94 -5.94
N ALA A 91 -22.57 33.67 -5.96
CA ALA A 91 -23.27 34.00 -7.19
C ALA A 91 -22.40 34.82 -8.17
N ALA A 92 -21.60 35.79 -7.65
CA ALA A 92 -20.65 36.54 -8.46
C ALA A 92 -19.54 35.68 -9.06
N PHE A 93 -18.95 34.76 -8.27
CA PHE A 93 -17.92 33.82 -8.76
C PHE A 93 -18.49 32.80 -9.75
N GLU A 94 -19.73 32.30 -9.55
CA GLU A 94 -20.39 31.40 -10.49
C GLU A 94 -20.65 32.07 -11.82
N ALA A 95 -21.19 33.31 -11.82
CA ALA A 95 -21.38 34.09 -13.03
C ALA A 95 -20.06 34.40 -13.74
N GLY A 96 -19.00 34.74 -12.99
CA GLY A 96 -17.68 34.94 -13.55
C GLY A 96 -17.08 33.68 -14.19
N ARG A 97 -17.25 32.51 -13.55
CA ARG A 97 -16.83 31.22 -14.09
C ARG A 97 -17.57 30.84 -15.38
N GLU A 98 -18.86 31.16 -15.49
CA GLU A 98 -19.64 30.94 -16.73
C GLU A 98 -19.07 31.75 -17.90
N LYS A 99 -18.61 32.98 -17.63
CA LYS A 99 -18.01 33.84 -18.65
C LYS A 99 -16.56 33.47 -19.00
N ALA A 100 -15.81 32.95 -18.02
CA ALA A 100 -14.42 32.52 -18.18
C ALA A 100 -14.19 31.12 -17.61
N PRO A 101 -14.70 30.04 -18.24
CA PRO A 101 -14.64 28.69 -17.71
C PRO A 101 -13.21 28.11 -17.62
N GLY A 102 -12.25 28.72 -18.33
CA GLY A 102 -10.82 28.38 -18.27
C GLY A 102 -10.02 29.11 -17.19
N ASP A 103 -10.65 30.00 -16.41
CA ASP A 103 -9.96 30.74 -15.36
C ASP A 103 -10.05 30.00 -14.01
N PRO A 104 -8.91 29.49 -13.48
CA PRO A 104 -8.89 28.72 -12.23
C PRO A 104 -9.24 29.54 -10.99
N ARG A 105 -9.09 30.88 -11.02
CA ARG A 105 -9.33 31.75 -9.87
C ARG A 105 -10.73 31.58 -9.29
N PHE A 106 -11.75 31.50 -10.14
CA PHE A 106 -13.13 31.30 -9.70
C PHE A 106 -13.35 29.99 -8.95
N LEU A 107 -12.72 28.90 -9.41
CA LEU A 107 -12.82 27.60 -8.74
C LEU A 107 -12.10 27.61 -7.38
N ILE A 108 -11.03 28.37 -7.24
CA ILE A 108 -10.29 28.53 -5.99
C ILE A 108 -11.16 29.26 -4.96
N GLU A 109 -11.79 30.36 -5.35
CA GLU A 109 -12.65 31.16 -4.45
C GLU A 109 -13.94 30.39 -4.08
N LEU A 110 -14.57 29.74 -5.05
CA LEU A 110 -15.70 28.86 -4.78
C LEU A 110 -15.35 27.71 -3.82
N ALA A 111 -14.15 27.17 -3.94
CA ALA A 111 -13.64 26.18 -3.00
C ALA A 111 -13.44 26.77 -1.60
N GLY A 112 -13.04 28.04 -1.48
CA GLY A 112 -12.96 28.76 -0.21
C GLY A 112 -14.31 28.88 0.47
N ILE A 113 -15.34 29.25 -0.25
CA ILE A 113 -16.73 29.32 0.24
C ILE A 113 -17.20 27.92 0.67
N ALA A 114 -17.03 26.90 -0.20
CA ALA A 114 -17.43 25.53 0.11
C ALA A 114 -16.70 24.97 1.37
N TYR A 115 -15.42 25.33 1.56
CA TYR A 115 -14.66 24.97 2.75
C TYR A 115 -15.26 25.59 4.02
N ARG A 116 -15.63 26.87 3.97
CA ARG A 116 -16.28 27.57 5.07
C ARG A 116 -17.63 26.95 5.42
N GLU A 117 -18.39 26.51 4.42
CA GLU A 117 -19.67 25.79 4.58
C GLU A 117 -19.46 24.34 5.03
N LYS A 118 -18.22 23.90 5.32
CA LYS A 118 -17.84 22.53 5.67
C LYS A 118 -18.12 21.49 4.58
N GLN A 119 -18.33 21.94 3.35
CA GLN A 119 -18.53 21.09 2.17
C GLN A 119 -17.18 20.64 1.58
N PHE A 120 -16.35 19.95 2.38
CA PHE A 120 -14.97 19.61 2.01
C PHE A 120 -14.85 18.80 0.72
N SER A 121 -15.84 17.98 0.38
CA SER A 121 -15.85 17.22 -0.88
C SER A 121 -15.96 18.12 -2.10
N VAL A 122 -16.77 19.19 -2.02
CA VAL A 122 -16.95 20.21 -3.06
C VAL A 122 -15.66 21.02 -3.19
N ALA A 123 -15.14 21.55 -2.08
CA ALA A 123 -13.90 22.31 -2.05
C ALA A 123 -12.74 21.54 -2.71
N LYS A 124 -12.53 20.26 -2.32
CA LYS A 124 -11.50 19.40 -2.94
C LYS A 124 -11.72 19.13 -4.42
N ARG A 125 -12.99 19.01 -4.86
CA ARG A 125 -13.30 18.82 -6.28
C ARG A 125 -12.91 20.05 -7.09
N ASP A 126 -13.29 21.24 -6.61
CA ASP A 126 -13.09 22.50 -7.33
C ASP A 126 -11.59 22.89 -7.33
N LEU A 127 -10.88 22.73 -6.23
CA LEU A 127 -9.42 22.88 -6.19
C LEU A 127 -8.69 21.92 -7.14
N ARG A 128 -9.10 20.65 -7.23
CA ARG A 128 -8.49 19.72 -8.20
C ARG A 128 -8.75 20.13 -9.65
N ARG A 129 -9.93 20.71 -9.95
CA ARG A 129 -10.23 21.28 -11.27
C ARG A 129 -9.36 22.50 -11.56
N ALA A 130 -9.22 23.41 -10.60
CA ALA A 130 -8.32 24.56 -10.72
C ALA A 130 -6.88 24.12 -10.97
N LEU A 131 -6.39 23.12 -10.21
CA LEU A 131 -5.04 22.56 -10.39
C LEU A 131 -4.87 21.73 -11.68
N ALA A 132 -5.94 21.29 -12.31
CA ALA A 132 -5.86 20.70 -13.65
C ALA A 132 -5.59 21.77 -14.72
N MET A 133 -6.03 23.01 -14.51
CA MET A 133 -5.77 24.17 -15.38
C MET A 133 -4.40 24.79 -15.08
N ASN A 134 -4.08 25.00 -13.79
CA ASN A 134 -2.78 25.53 -13.33
C ASN A 134 -2.14 24.61 -12.26
N PRO A 135 -1.38 23.58 -12.65
CA PRO A 135 -0.79 22.61 -11.70
C PRO A 135 0.22 23.20 -10.72
N LYS A 136 0.78 24.38 -11.03
CA LYS A 136 1.81 25.07 -10.22
C LYS A 136 1.24 26.15 -9.31
N ASP A 137 -0.09 26.34 -9.28
CA ASP A 137 -0.69 27.32 -8.39
C ASP A 137 -0.37 26.98 -6.93
N GLU A 138 0.44 27.81 -6.29
CA GLU A 138 0.94 27.55 -4.94
C GLU A 138 -0.20 27.61 -3.90
N TYR A 139 -1.09 28.61 -4.04
CA TYR A 139 -2.21 28.78 -3.11
C TYR A 139 -3.18 27.60 -3.17
N ALA A 140 -3.57 27.19 -4.37
CA ALA A 140 -4.50 26.07 -4.56
C ALA A 140 -3.88 24.74 -4.09
N ASN A 141 -2.56 24.50 -4.34
CA ASN A 141 -1.86 23.33 -3.82
C ASN A 141 -1.80 23.34 -2.29
N ASN A 142 -1.44 24.48 -1.66
CA ASN A 142 -1.42 24.60 -0.21
C ASN A 142 -2.81 24.39 0.40
N PHE A 143 -3.83 24.99 -0.17
CA PHE A 143 -5.18 24.88 0.33
C PHE A 143 -5.71 23.44 0.26
N LEU A 144 -5.55 22.80 -0.89
CA LEU A 144 -5.95 21.40 -1.06
C LEU A 144 -5.20 20.46 -0.12
N ALA A 145 -3.89 20.68 0.06
CA ALA A 145 -3.07 19.92 0.99
C ALA A 145 -3.56 20.07 2.45
N SER A 146 -3.89 21.30 2.86
CA SER A 146 -4.41 21.58 4.21
C SER A 146 -5.73 20.86 4.47
N ILE A 147 -6.63 20.79 3.49
CA ILE A 147 -7.88 20.02 3.63
C ILE A 147 -7.58 18.53 3.84
N TYR A 148 -6.68 17.94 3.03
CA TYR A 148 -6.31 16.53 3.20
C TYR A 148 -5.62 16.26 4.54
N PHE A 149 -4.81 17.21 5.00
CA PHE A 149 -4.14 17.11 6.30
C PHE A 149 -5.16 17.11 7.45
N GLN A 150 -6.15 18.00 7.43
CA GLN A 150 -7.25 18.01 8.42
C GLN A 150 -8.09 16.72 8.41
N GLU A 151 -8.18 16.05 7.27
CA GLU A 151 -8.83 14.74 7.15
C GLU A 151 -7.91 13.57 7.59
N GLY A 152 -6.72 13.84 8.12
CA GLY A 152 -5.74 12.82 8.50
C GLY A 152 -5.15 12.06 7.31
N ASN A 153 -5.19 12.63 6.10
CA ASN A 153 -4.62 12.04 4.90
C ASN A 153 -3.28 12.67 4.55
N LEU A 154 -2.28 12.38 5.38
CA LEU A 154 -0.93 12.95 5.28
C LEU A 154 -0.28 12.69 3.91
N GLU A 155 -0.47 11.50 3.35
CA GLU A 155 0.11 11.16 2.05
C GLU A 155 -0.46 12.03 0.91
N ALA A 156 -1.77 12.30 0.93
CA ALA A 156 -2.40 13.21 -0.03
C ALA A 156 -1.96 14.67 0.22
N ALA A 157 -1.86 15.08 1.49
CA ALA A 157 -1.36 16.40 1.84
C ALA A 157 0.05 16.63 1.29
N LEU A 158 0.98 15.71 1.53
CA LEU A 158 2.36 15.80 1.02
C LEU A 158 2.40 15.83 -0.52
N LYS A 159 1.52 15.10 -1.20
CA LYS A 159 1.45 15.11 -2.67
C LYS A 159 1.25 16.53 -3.23
N TYR A 160 0.42 17.34 -2.57
CA TYR A 160 0.13 18.71 -3.01
C TYR A 160 1.11 19.71 -2.40
N TRP A 161 1.47 19.60 -1.14
CA TRP A 161 2.48 20.46 -0.52
C TRP A 161 3.83 20.41 -1.24
N ASN A 162 4.27 19.22 -1.67
CA ASN A 162 5.53 19.09 -2.39
C ASN A 162 5.56 19.81 -3.75
N ARG A 163 4.39 20.15 -4.32
CA ARG A 163 4.34 21.03 -5.50
C ARG A 163 4.60 22.50 -5.18
N ALA A 164 4.41 22.87 -3.91
CA ALA A 164 4.65 24.20 -3.36
C ALA A 164 5.94 24.26 -2.50
N GLY A 165 6.81 23.23 -2.57
CA GLY A 165 8.06 23.18 -1.81
C GLY A 165 7.88 23.04 -0.29
N LYS A 166 6.78 22.43 0.16
CA LYS A 166 6.42 22.25 1.58
C LYS A 166 6.14 20.75 1.89
N PRO A 167 6.09 20.34 3.18
CA PRO A 167 6.51 21.08 4.37
C PRO A 167 8.02 21.07 4.56
N LYS A 168 8.58 22.13 5.17
CA LYS A 168 9.96 22.13 5.65
C LYS A 168 9.99 21.65 7.09
N LEU A 169 10.76 20.62 7.37
CA LEU A 169 10.89 20.06 8.72
C LEU A 169 11.95 20.81 9.51
N GLU A 170 11.59 21.29 10.70
CA GLU A 170 12.51 21.92 11.64
C GLU A 170 13.08 20.88 12.61
N ASP A 171 12.23 20.09 13.24
CA ASP A 171 12.66 19.04 14.15
C ASP A 171 11.90 17.71 13.93
N LEU A 172 12.49 16.63 14.49
CA LEU A 172 11.93 15.29 14.51
C LEU A 172 11.96 14.76 15.94
N THR A 173 10.78 14.50 16.50
CA THR A 173 10.61 14.00 17.88
C THR A 173 10.06 12.58 17.88
N PHE A 174 10.47 11.80 18.87
CA PHE A 174 10.03 10.41 19.06
C PHE A 174 9.25 10.29 20.38
N GLU A 175 8.01 9.85 20.32
CA GLU A 175 7.12 9.73 21.46
C GLU A 175 6.45 8.34 21.52
N PRO A 176 6.85 7.50 22.48
CA PRO A 176 7.97 7.64 23.41
C PRO A 176 9.34 7.55 22.72
N ALA A 177 10.41 7.92 23.42
CA ALA A 177 11.78 7.78 22.91
C ALA A 177 12.05 6.32 22.49
N LEU A 178 12.61 6.14 21.30
CA LEU A 178 12.88 4.82 20.74
C LEU A 178 14.05 4.14 21.47
N LYS A 179 13.96 2.84 21.66
CA LYS A 179 15.04 2.01 22.21
C LYS A 179 15.98 1.47 21.14
N LEU A 180 15.54 1.50 19.87
CA LEU A 180 16.37 1.15 18.73
C LEU A 180 17.63 2.02 18.72
N ARG A 181 18.79 1.46 18.32
CA ARG A 181 20.04 2.23 18.22
C ARG A 181 19.88 3.46 17.30
N PRO A 182 20.48 4.61 17.67
CA PRO A 182 20.34 5.84 16.87
C PRO A 182 20.73 5.65 15.41
N LEU A 183 21.80 4.94 15.10
CA LEU A 183 22.25 4.70 13.73
C LEU A 183 21.21 3.92 12.89
N VAL A 184 20.58 2.90 13.46
CA VAL A 184 19.49 2.15 12.79
C VAL A 184 18.28 3.06 12.57
N THR A 185 17.95 3.88 13.58
CA THR A 185 16.86 4.85 13.52
C THR A 185 17.12 5.86 12.41
N ASP A 186 18.28 6.52 12.41
CA ASP A 186 18.64 7.53 11.41
C ASP A 186 18.58 6.97 9.99
N ARG A 187 19.02 5.73 9.78
CA ARG A 187 18.97 5.06 8.48
C ARG A 187 17.56 4.57 8.10
N ALA A 188 16.67 4.36 9.06
CA ALA A 188 15.27 4.03 8.79
C ALA A 188 14.51 5.22 8.25
N PHE A 189 14.80 6.43 8.75
CA PHE A 189 14.19 7.67 8.28
C PHE A 189 14.93 8.18 7.05
N SER A 190 14.26 8.25 5.91
CA SER A 190 14.85 8.66 4.62
C SER A 190 14.79 10.17 4.36
N PHE A 191 14.64 10.98 5.42
CA PHE A 191 14.61 12.43 5.38
C PHE A 191 15.44 13.03 6.51
N ALA A 192 15.89 14.27 6.34
CA ALA A 192 16.71 14.98 7.30
C ALA A 192 16.00 16.25 7.80
N ARG A 193 16.41 16.74 8.98
CA ARG A 193 16.01 18.05 9.52
C ARG A 193 16.46 19.18 8.57
N GLY A 194 15.69 20.25 8.53
CA GLY A 194 15.97 21.43 7.69
C GLY A 194 15.58 21.29 6.23
N GLY A 195 15.17 20.11 5.79
CA GLY A 195 14.78 19.83 4.41
C GLY A 195 13.28 19.82 4.17
N GLU A 196 12.91 19.84 2.88
CA GLU A 196 11.54 19.55 2.46
C GLU A 196 11.22 18.08 2.71
N TRP A 197 10.12 17.80 3.41
CA TRP A 197 9.64 16.43 3.60
C TRP A 197 8.82 15.96 2.42
N ARG A 198 9.35 15.00 1.70
CA ARG A 198 8.75 14.50 0.46
C ARG A 198 7.91 13.25 0.70
N ARG A 199 6.86 13.12 -0.11
CA ARG A 199 5.98 11.95 -0.09
C ARG A 199 6.73 10.62 -0.28
N ASP A 200 7.70 10.57 -1.19
CA ASP A 200 8.51 9.37 -1.44
C ASP A 200 9.36 8.99 -0.22
N GLN A 201 9.87 9.97 0.51
CA GLN A 201 10.60 9.77 1.76
C GLN A 201 9.69 9.22 2.87
N LEU A 202 8.45 9.72 3.01
CA LEU A 202 7.46 9.14 3.92
C LEU A 202 7.23 7.66 3.61
N LEU A 203 6.98 7.32 2.35
CA LEU A 203 6.71 5.94 1.92
C LEU A 203 7.91 5.03 2.15
N THR A 204 9.12 5.50 1.87
CA THR A 204 10.35 4.75 2.08
C THR A 204 10.62 4.52 3.57
N THR A 205 10.44 5.54 4.39
CA THR A 205 10.53 5.42 5.86
C THR A 205 9.52 4.41 6.40
N GLN A 206 8.26 4.51 5.96
CA GLN A 206 7.22 3.55 6.35
C GLN A 206 7.61 2.11 5.97
N ALA A 207 8.11 1.89 4.76
CA ALA A 207 8.51 0.56 4.30
C ALA A 207 9.68 -0.01 5.14
N ARG A 208 10.69 0.80 5.45
CA ARG A 208 11.84 0.40 6.29
C ARG A 208 11.41 0.10 7.73
N LEU A 209 10.57 0.95 8.32
CA LEU A 209 10.05 0.75 9.67
C LEU A 209 9.15 -0.50 9.76
N GLN A 210 8.28 -0.72 8.76
CA GLN A 210 7.46 -1.92 8.67
C GLN A 210 8.31 -3.19 8.54
N ALA A 211 9.37 -3.15 7.74
CA ALA A 211 10.27 -4.27 7.57
C ALA A 211 11.04 -4.62 8.85
N LEU A 212 11.31 -3.68 9.74
CA LEU A 212 11.91 -3.95 11.04
C LEU A 212 11.01 -4.83 11.94
N ASP A 213 9.70 -4.83 11.71
CA ASP A 213 8.67 -5.52 12.52
C ASP A 213 8.69 -5.14 14.01
N LEU A 214 9.17 -3.94 14.32
CA LEU A 214 9.22 -3.41 15.68
C LEU A 214 8.01 -2.56 16.04
N TYR A 215 7.31 -2.04 15.05
CA TYR A 215 6.26 -1.03 15.23
C TYR A 215 4.90 -1.56 14.75
N PRO A 216 4.11 -2.22 15.62
CA PRO A 216 2.78 -2.75 15.25
C PRO A 216 1.77 -1.65 14.89
N GLY A 217 2.02 -0.43 15.34
CA GLY A 217 1.32 0.79 14.97
C GLY A 217 2.28 1.95 14.99
N MET A 218 2.20 2.82 13.98
CA MET A 218 2.99 4.04 13.87
C MET A 218 2.14 5.17 13.31
N LEU A 219 2.35 6.36 13.85
CA LEU A 219 1.67 7.59 13.43
C LEU A 219 2.72 8.68 13.23
N PHE A 220 2.62 9.40 12.12
CA PHE A 220 3.36 10.62 11.86
C PHE A 220 2.44 11.81 12.08
N GLU A 221 2.81 12.71 12.98
CA GLU A 221 2.08 13.93 13.29
C GLU A 221 2.90 15.15 12.92
N LEU A 222 2.32 16.07 12.15
CA LEU A 222 2.95 17.34 11.82
C LEU A 222 2.36 18.44 12.71
N ARG A 223 3.23 19.23 13.32
CA ARG A 223 2.88 20.44 14.08
C ARG A 223 3.45 21.65 13.36
N ALA A 224 2.58 22.56 12.95
CA ALA A 224 2.97 23.76 12.24
C ALA A 224 3.49 24.84 13.20
N HIS A 225 4.51 25.57 12.79
CA HIS A 225 5.02 26.77 13.43
C HIS A 225 4.54 28.04 12.71
N ASP A 226 4.56 29.16 13.40
CA ASP A 226 4.14 30.47 12.86
C ASP A 226 5.03 30.94 11.70
N ASN A 227 6.28 30.46 11.63
CA ASN A 227 7.23 30.74 10.53
C ASN A 227 6.98 29.91 9.27
N GLY A 228 5.95 29.01 9.28
CA GLY A 228 5.61 28.13 8.16
C GLY A 228 6.46 26.86 8.05
N SER A 229 7.33 26.59 9.03
CA SER A 229 8.01 25.30 9.20
C SER A 229 7.14 24.33 9.99
N PHE A 230 7.58 23.07 10.11
CA PHE A 230 6.85 22.00 10.80
C PHE A 230 7.79 21.16 11.65
N ASP A 231 7.32 20.75 12.83
CA ASP A 231 7.90 19.64 13.56
C ASP A 231 7.18 18.34 13.20
N LEU A 232 7.94 17.27 13.13
CA LEU A 232 7.42 15.93 12.89
C LEU A 232 7.52 15.10 14.16
N GLY A 233 6.37 14.74 14.73
CA GLY A 233 6.25 13.76 15.80
C GLY A 233 6.09 12.36 15.22
N PHE A 234 6.93 11.42 15.67
CA PHE A 234 6.76 10.00 15.41
C PHE A 234 6.26 9.29 16.65
N HIS A 235 5.02 8.82 16.60
CA HIS A 235 4.37 8.10 17.69
C HIS A 235 4.30 6.61 17.35
N ALA A 236 4.95 5.77 18.15
CA ALA A 236 4.93 4.33 17.90
C ALA A 236 5.06 3.53 19.20
N SER A 237 4.35 2.40 19.27
CA SER A 237 4.57 1.40 20.31
C SER A 237 5.65 0.44 19.83
N GLU A 238 6.86 0.56 20.39
CA GLU A 238 8.00 -0.25 20.01
C GLU A 238 7.99 -1.61 20.72
N ARG A 239 8.17 -2.71 19.95
CA ARG A 239 8.40 -4.05 20.50
C ARG A 239 9.85 -4.17 20.96
N ASN A 240 10.06 -4.62 22.21
CA ASN A 240 11.37 -4.85 22.79
C ASN A 240 11.32 -6.06 23.71
N GLY A 241 12.27 -6.98 23.57
CA GLY A 241 12.22 -8.24 24.29
C GLY A 241 10.95 -9.02 23.89
N TRP A 242 10.09 -9.33 24.83
CA TRP A 242 8.86 -10.11 24.60
C TRP A 242 7.75 -9.38 23.82
N GLY A 243 7.88 -8.11 23.50
CA GLY A 243 6.88 -7.33 22.78
C GLY A 243 6.81 -5.87 23.20
N SER A 244 5.70 -5.19 22.87
CA SER A 244 5.47 -3.78 23.25
C SER A 244 5.13 -3.60 24.71
N SER A 245 4.66 -4.66 25.39
CA SER A 245 4.44 -4.76 26.83
C SER A 245 4.50 -6.22 27.29
N LYS A 246 4.60 -6.46 28.60
CA LYS A 246 4.58 -7.82 29.16
C LYS A 246 3.30 -8.56 28.80
N TRP A 247 2.15 -7.88 28.82
CA TRP A 247 0.86 -8.45 28.44
C TRP A 247 0.78 -8.75 26.94
N ALA A 248 1.28 -7.86 26.09
CA ALA A 248 1.34 -8.10 24.66
C ALA A 248 2.21 -9.31 24.32
N GLY A 249 3.35 -9.47 25.03
CA GLY A 249 4.21 -10.64 24.89
C GLY A 249 3.53 -11.95 25.32
N LEU A 250 2.82 -11.93 26.46
CA LEU A 250 2.08 -13.10 26.94
C LEU A 250 0.95 -13.49 25.97
N ILE A 251 0.18 -12.51 25.48
CA ILE A 251 -0.87 -12.74 24.49
C ILE A 251 -0.27 -13.33 23.20
N SER A 252 0.85 -12.77 22.73
CA SER A 252 1.56 -13.28 21.55
C SER A 252 2.04 -14.70 21.75
N LEU A 253 2.64 -15.02 22.88
CA LEU A 253 3.12 -16.36 23.22
C LEU A 253 2.01 -17.39 23.22
N LEU A 254 0.86 -17.07 23.82
CA LEU A 254 -0.24 -18.00 24.05
C LEU A 254 -1.34 -17.96 22.97
N ARG A 255 -1.21 -17.11 21.94
CA ARG A 255 -2.26 -16.92 20.91
C ARG A 255 -2.67 -18.21 20.22
N ASP A 256 -1.75 -19.17 20.13
CA ASP A 256 -1.90 -20.41 19.39
C ASP A 256 -2.14 -21.64 20.27
N THR A 257 -2.30 -21.43 21.57
CA THR A 257 -2.62 -22.51 22.53
C THR A 257 -3.86 -23.32 22.12
N PRO A 258 -4.95 -22.74 21.56
CA PRO A 258 -6.08 -23.53 21.07
C PRO A 258 -5.72 -24.50 19.93
N TYR A 259 -4.58 -24.30 19.28
CA TYR A 259 -4.03 -25.15 18.21
C TYR A 259 -2.85 -25.98 18.69
N GLN A 260 -2.74 -26.20 20.00
CA GLN A 260 -1.63 -26.92 20.62
C GLN A 260 -0.26 -26.36 20.19
N ALA A 261 -0.12 -25.04 20.17
CA ALA A 261 1.11 -24.36 19.81
C ALA A 261 1.39 -23.17 20.72
N VAL A 262 2.68 -22.79 20.80
CA VAL A 262 3.17 -21.56 21.42
C VAL A 262 4.13 -20.85 20.50
N ASP A 263 4.15 -19.53 20.60
CA ASP A 263 4.97 -18.67 19.74
C ASP A 263 5.90 -17.77 20.56
N PRO A 264 7.07 -18.27 21.00
CA PRO A 264 8.07 -17.42 21.62
C PRO A 264 8.64 -16.43 20.62
N GLU A 265 8.55 -15.14 20.95
CA GLU A 265 8.99 -14.05 20.09
C GLU A 265 9.81 -13.07 20.91
N PHE A 266 10.97 -12.68 20.38
CA PHE A 266 11.86 -11.70 20.97
C PHE A 266 12.24 -10.65 19.94
N TYR A 267 12.07 -9.38 20.29
CA TYR A 267 12.23 -8.25 19.41
C TYR A 267 13.36 -7.33 19.85
N ASN A 268 13.99 -6.69 18.87
CA ASN A 268 15.00 -5.66 19.09
C ASN A 268 16.13 -6.08 20.02
N LEU A 269 16.59 -7.33 19.86
CA LEU A 269 17.71 -7.86 20.64
C LEU A 269 18.95 -6.99 20.42
N GLY A 270 19.64 -6.63 21.48
CA GLY A 270 20.79 -5.74 21.42
C GLY A 270 20.47 -4.30 21.00
N ARG A 271 19.19 -3.94 20.84
CA ARG A 271 18.72 -2.66 20.28
C ARG A 271 19.13 -2.45 18.80
N GLU A 272 19.42 -3.51 18.09
CA GLU A 272 19.91 -3.50 16.70
C GLU A 272 18.83 -3.84 15.67
N GLY A 273 17.58 -4.00 16.11
CA GLY A 273 16.49 -4.44 15.24
C GLY A 273 16.54 -5.92 14.90
N VAL A 274 17.28 -6.71 15.72
CA VAL A 274 17.32 -8.17 15.61
C VAL A 274 16.08 -8.75 16.23
N ASN A 275 15.32 -9.54 15.46
CA ASN A 275 14.13 -10.24 15.92
C ASN A 275 14.38 -11.76 15.86
N TRP A 276 13.94 -12.46 16.90
CA TRP A 276 13.91 -13.91 16.95
C TRP A 276 12.46 -14.36 17.18
N VAL A 277 11.93 -15.12 16.23
CA VAL A 277 10.55 -15.60 16.25
C VAL A 277 10.56 -17.11 16.13
N SER A 278 9.75 -17.80 16.94
CA SER A 278 9.64 -19.25 16.91
C SER A 278 8.18 -19.68 17.05
N THR A 279 7.88 -20.89 16.58
CA THR A 279 6.61 -21.58 16.78
C THR A 279 6.92 -23.03 17.15
N TYR A 280 6.33 -23.51 18.24
CA TYR A 280 6.37 -24.90 18.65
C TYR A 280 4.95 -25.43 18.69
N ARG A 281 4.64 -26.39 17.82
CA ARG A 281 3.33 -27.07 17.76
C ARG A 281 3.51 -28.55 18.11
N TRP A 282 2.70 -29.06 19.02
CA TRP A 282 2.72 -30.43 19.49
C TRP A 282 1.43 -31.21 19.21
N ASP A 283 0.61 -30.72 18.29
CA ASP A 283 -0.59 -31.38 17.79
C ASP A 283 -0.24 -32.78 17.26
N ASP A 284 -0.99 -33.82 17.65
CA ASP A 284 -0.71 -35.22 17.28
C ASP A 284 -0.71 -35.45 15.76
N GLU A 285 -1.46 -34.66 15.02
CA GLU A 285 -1.58 -34.77 13.57
C GLU A 285 -0.66 -33.79 12.81
N LYS A 286 -0.18 -32.73 13.47
CA LYS A 286 0.64 -31.67 12.84
C LYS A 286 1.64 -31.09 13.82
N GLN A 287 2.78 -31.72 13.93
CA GLN A 287 3.90 -31.21 14.72
C GLN A 287 4.73 -30.21 13.89
N ARG A 288 5.18 -29.16 14.54
CA ARG A 288 6.06 -28.19 13.88
C ARG A 288 7.01 -27.53 14.86
N VAL A 289 8.26 -27.41 14.45
CA VAL A 289 9.27 -26.56 15.08
C VAL A 289 9.75 -25.57 14.03
N PHE A 290 9.40 -24.31 14.24
CA PHE A 290 9.85 -23.23 13.38
C PHE A 290 10.64 -22.22 14.20
N THR A 291 11.73 -21.73 13.66
CA THR A 291 12.48 -20.62 14.24
C THR A 291 13.11 -19.78 13.16
N GLU A 292 13.13 -18.46 13.35
CA GLU A 292 13.81 -17.53 12.46
C GLU A 292 14.50 -16.41 13.23
N VAL A 293 15.60 -15.93 12.70
CA VAL A 293 16.28 -14.72 13.13
C VAL A 293 16.35 -13.77 11.92
N ALA A 294 15.90 -12.55 12.10
CA ALA A 294 15.97 -11.52 11.07
C ALA A 294 16.56 -10.22 11.64
N ALA A 295 17.43 -9.57 10.88
CA ALA A 295 18.08 -8.34 11.32
C ALA A 295 18.47 -7.43 10.15
N PRO A 296 18.65 -6.11 10.39
CA PRO A 296 19.28 -5.21 9.44
C PRO A 296 20.74 -5.60 9.18
N VAL A 297 21.17 -5.55 7.93
CA VAL A 297 22.57 -5.79 7.57
C VAL A 297 23.37 -4.52 7.85
N PHE A 298 24.44 -4.63 8.65
CA PHE A 298 25.28 -3.48 9.05
C PHE A 298 24.45 -2.28 9.54
N GLU A 299 23.43 -2.54 10.38
CA GLU A 299 22.54 -1.52 10.95
C GLU A 299 21.78 -0.70 9.86
N ASN A 300 21.61 -1.25 8.65
CA ASN A 300 20.88 -0.61 7.56
C ASN A 300 19.50 -1.28 7.34
N PRO A 301 18.37 -0.63 7.75
CA PRO A 301 17.03 -1.19 7.59
C PRO A 301 16.58 -1.37 6.14
N ALA A 302 17.27 -0.75 5.17
CA ALA A 302 16.98 -0.95 3.75
C ALA A 302 17.39 -2.35 3.26
N VAL A 303 18.31 -3.03 3.99
CA VAL A 303 18.78 -4.38 3.67
C VAL A 303 18.65 -5.22 4.92
N ARG A 304 17.91 -6.32 4.84
CA ARG A 304 17.73 -7.24 5.97
C ARG A 304 18.08 -8.65 5.56
N PHE A 305 18.74 -9.36 6.46
CA PHE A 305 18.87 -10.81 6.33
C PHE A 305 17.83 -11.52 7.20
N ARG A 306 17.52 -12.74 6.82
CA ARG A 306 16.68 -13.70 7.53
C ARG A 306 17.30 -15.06 7.39
N VAL A 307 17.47 -15.77 8.52
CA VAL A 307 17.80 -17.19 8.53
C VAL A 307 16.74 -17.93 9.30
N TYR A 308 16.38 -19.13 8.85
CA TYR A 308 15.29 -19.88 9.46
C TYR A 308 15.52 -21.38 9.40
N PHE A 309 14.82 -22.08 10.29
CA PHE A 309 14.64 -23.52 10.29
C PHE A 309 13.14 -23.83 10.42
N ASP A 310 12.65 -24.83 9.67
CA ASP A 310 11.26 -25.29 9.67
C ASP A 310 11.21 -26.82 9.62
N GLY A 311 10.99 -27.44 10.78
CA GLY A 311 10.78 -28.89 10.91
C GLY A 311 9.30 -29.20 11.07
N ARG A 312 8.78 -30.14 10.30
CA ARG A 312 7.36 -30.53 10.30
C ARG A 312 7.23 -32.04 10.28
N ASN A 313 6.21 -32.53 11.00
CA ASN A 313 5.70 -33.89 10.89
C ASN A 313 4.17 -33.79 10.81
N GLU A 314 3.60 -34.15 9.67
CA GLU A 314 2.20 -33.88 9.33
C GLU A 314 1.52 -35.12 8.78
N ASN A 315 0.35 -35.48 9.33
CA ASN A 315 -0.52 -36.50 8.81
C ASN A 315 -1.51 -35.91 7.80
N TRP A 316 -1.59 -36.57 6.66
CA TRP A 316 -2.45 -36.17 5.55
C TRP A 316 -3.49 -37.24 5.25
N ASN A 317 -4.73 -36.80 5.00
CA ASN A 317 -5.82 -37.62 4.51
C ASN A 317 -6.48 -36.91 3.33
N ILE A 318 -6.03 -37.26 2.12
CA ILE A 318 -6.45 -36.57 0.89
C ILE A 318 -7.74 -37.20 0.40
N THR A 319 -8.85 -36.45 0.49
CA THR A 319 -10.20 -37.00 0.30
C THR A 319 -10.84 -36.64 -1.04
N ASN A 320 -10.49 -35.51 -1.67
CA ASN A 320 -11.33 -34.94 -2.74
C ASN A 320 -10.61 -34.58 -4.04
N THR A 321 -9.34 -34.95 -4.21
CA THR A 321 -8.54 -34.39 -5.32
C THR A 321 -7.90 -35.42 -6.23
N PHE A 322 -8.15 -36.70 -6.00
CA PHE A 322 -7.66 -37.76 -6.88
C PHE A 322 -8.72 -38.16 -7.87
N ILE A 323 -8.38 -38.21 -9.13
CA ILE A 323 -9.08 -38.75 -10.29
C ILE A 323 -10.61 -38.69 -10.21
N PRO A 324 -11.32 -37.96 -11.07
CA PRO A 324 -12.78 -37.93 -11.09
C PRO A 324 -13.36 -39.33 -11.08
N GLY A 325 -14.13 -39.65 -10.03
CA GLY A 325 -14.77 -40.98 -9.84
C GLY A 325 -13.98 -41.99 -8.99
N SER A 326 -12.79 -41.66 -8.50
CA SER A 326 -12.04 -42.49 -7.57
C SER A 326 -12.57 -42.32 -6.14
N THR A 327 -12.91 -43.45 -5.48
CA THR A 327 -13.27 -43.50 -4.05
C THR A 327 -12.05 -43.76 -3.16
N SER A 328 -10.84 -43.81 -3.71
CA SER A 328 -9.64 -44.15 -2.95
C SER A 328 -9.10 -42.91 -2.21
N PHE A 329 -9.03 -43.01 -0.90
CA PHE A 329 -8.43 -42.05 -0.01
C PHE A 329 -6.92 -42.30 0.08
N THR A 330 -6.11 -41.25 -0.05
CA THR A 330 -4.66 -41.36 0.20
C THR A 330 -4.34 -40.85 1.59
N ARG A 331 -3.72 -41.72 2.38
CA ARG A 331 -3.20 -41.38 3.70
C ARG A 331 -1.67 -41.43 3.63
N LEU A 332 -1.03 -40.49 4.27
CA LEU A 332 0.42 -40.46 4.41
C LEU A 332 0.84 -39.66 5.63
N ASN A 333 2.04 -39.95 6.10
CA ASN A 333 2.76 -39.07 6.99
C ASN A 333 3.89 -38.40 6.21
N MET A 334 4.04 -37.09 6.36
CA MET A 334 5.09 -36.29 5.76
C MET A 334 5.99 -35.71 6.82
N GLU A 335 7.27 -36.03 6.75
CA GLU A 335 8.32 -35.34 7.51
C GLU A 335 9.09 -34.40 6.59
N LYS A 336 9.31 -33.17 7.05
CA LYS A 336 10.10 -32.17 6.34
C LYS A 336 10.98 -31.41 7.32
N ALA A 337 12.24 -31.26 6.99
CA ALA A 337 13.15 -30.31 7.64
C ALA A 337 13.74 -29.39 6.59
N ALA A 338 13.64 -28.09 6.80
CA ALA A 338 14.17 -27.08 5.90
C ALA A 338 14.96 -26.03 6.68
N ALA A 339 16.08 -25.59 6.12
CA ALA A 339 16.85 -24.46 6.63
C ALA A 339 17.19 -23.52 5.48
N GLY A 340 17.04 -22.24 5.68
CA GLY A 340 17.26 -21.27 4.61
C GLY A 340 17.82 -19.94 5.10
N ALA A 341 18.37 -19.20 4.15
CA ALA A 341 18.85 -17.85 4.34
C ALA A 341 18.34 -16.95 3.20
N GLU A 342 17.90 -15.76 3.55
CA GLU A 342 17.28 -14.80 2.63
C GLU A 342 17.80 -13.39 2.90
N MET A 343 17.98 -12.62 1.84
CA MET A 343 18.23 -11.17 1.88
C MET A 343 17.03 -10.43 1.30
N ARG A 344 16.53 -9.42 2.01
CA ARG A 344 15.47 -8.53 1.58
C ARG A 344 16.02 -7.13 1.38
N PHE A 345 15.67 -6.50 0.25
CA PHE A 345 16.11 -5.18 -0.16
C PHE A 345 14.90 -4.27 -0.33
N ILE A 346 14.89 -3.15 0.37
CA ILE A 346 13.86 -2.12 0.32
C ILE A 346 14.42 -0.93 -0.44
N GLU A 347 14.26 -0.94 -1.74
CA GLU A 347 14.76 0.11 -2.63
C GLU A 347 14.04 1.44 -2.39
N SER A 348 12.72 1.35 -2.18
CA SER A 348 11.88 2.52 -1.93
C SER A 348 10.56 2.11 -1.27
N GLY A 349 9.75 3.09 -0.89
CA GLY A 349 8.39 2.83 -0.42
C GLY A 349 7.44 2.23 -1.46
N ARG A 350 7.92 1.94 -2.68
CA ARG A 350 7.12 1.33 -3.75
C ARG A 350 7.67 0.02 -4.28
N TRP A 351 8.92 -0.28 -4.00
CA TRP A 351 9.62 -1.43 -4.55
C TRP A 351 10.48 -2.10 -3.48
N GLU A 352 10.29 -3.39 -3.34
CA GLU A 352 11.15 -4.27 -2.56
C GLU A 352 11.31 -5.61 -3.26
N TRP A 353 12.41 -6.28 -3.01
CA TRP A 353 12.67 -7.62 -3.51
C TRP A 353 13.46 -8.43 -2.50
N ASN A 354 13.37 -9.74 -2.60
CA ASN A 354 14.18 -10.66 -1.82
C ASN A 354 14.79 -11.76 -2.70
N ALA A 355 15.86 -12.32 -2.20
CA ALA A 355 16.48 -13.51 -2.76
C ALA A 355 17.07 -14.36 -1.63
N GLY A 356 16.98 -15.67 -1.77
CA GLY A 356 17.45 -16.60 -0.77
C GLY A 356 17.71 -17.99 -1.31
N VAL A 357 18.32 -18.80 -0.47
CA VAL A 357 18.59 -20.21 -0.70
C VAL A 357 18.03 -21.01 0.47
N ASP A 358 17.54 -22.20 0.15
CA ASP A 358 16.91 -23.09 1.09
C ASP A 358 17.39 -24.51 0.81
N TYR A 359 17.80 -25.21 1.85
CA TYR A 359 18.06 -26.64 1.83
C TYR A 359 16.92 -27.33 2.56
N SER A 360 16.38 -28.38 1.98
CA SER A 360 15.30 -29.17 2.59
C SER A 360 15.55 -30.66 2.43
N TYR A 361 15.13 -31.40 3.44
CA TYR A 361 14.97 -32.84 3.40
C TYR A 361 13.51 -33.17 3.65
N ARG A 362 12.95 -34.13 2.89
CA ARG A 362 11.59 -34.60 3.05
C ARG A 362 11.48 -36.09 2.91
N GLU A 363 10.56 -36.68 3.66
CA GLU A 363 10.23 -38.09 3.65
C GLU A 363 8.70 -38.26 3.68
N PHE A 364 8.21 -39.22 2.89
CA PHE A 364 6.82 -39.59 2.87
C PHE A 364 6.70 -41.04 3.35
N ARG A 365 6.02 -41.25 4.47
CA ARG A 365 5.84 -42.54 5.12
C ARG A 365 4.39 -42.98 5.07
N ASN A 366 4.16 -44.30 5.19
CA ASN A 366 2.84 -44.88 5.26
C ASN A 366 1.90 -44.44 4.13
N VAL A 367 2.44 -44.33 2.94
CA VAL A 367 1.71 -43.85 1.77
C VAL A 367 0.79 -44.95 1.26
N LEU A 368 -0.52 -44.77 1.46
CA LEU A 368 -1.57 -45.75 1.15
C LEU A 368 -2.55 -45.19 0.11
N GLY A 369 -2.98 -46.02 -0.84
CA GLY A 369 -4.05 -45.68 -1.78
C GLY A 369 -3.65 -44.76 -2.91
N ILE A 370 -2.35 -44.61 -3.22
CA ILE A 370 -1.90 -43.81 -4.36
C ILE A 370 -1.97 -44.60 -5.66
N PRO A 371 -2.47 -43.99 -6.74
CA PRO A 371 -2.27 -44.50 -8.09
C PRO A 371 -0.76 -44.52 -8.43
N SER A 372 -0.29 -45.59 -9.07
CA SER A 372 1.13 -45.75 -9.44
C SER A 372 1.68 -44.56 -10.22
N ALA A 373 0.86 -43.96 -11.07
CA ALA A 373 1.23 -42.78 -11.86
C ALA A 373 1.36 -41.48 -11.02
N ALA A 374 0.81 -41.40 -9.80
CA ALA A 374 0.99 -40.30 -8.88
C ALA A 374 2.17 -40.51 -7.90
N ALA A 375 2.77 -41.70 -7.88
CA ALA A 375 3.90 -42.02 -7.01
C ALA A 375 5.09 -41.04 -7.08
N PRO A 376 5.42 -40.43 -8.22
CA PRO A 376 6.51 -39.45 -8.30
C PRO A 376 6.34 -38.22 -7.38
N PHE A 377 5.10 -37.82 -7.05
CA PHE A 377 4.85 -36.71 -6.11
C PHE A 377 5.30 -37.00 -4.68
N PHE A 378 5.34 -38.29 -4.31
CA PHE A 378 5.65 -38.76 -2.96
C PHE A 378 7.08 -39.29 -2.85
N THR A 379 7.96 -38.85 -3.72
CA THR A 379 9.39 -39.17 -3.66
C THR A 379 10.08 -38.22 -2.71
N GLY A 380 10.65 -38.76 -1.63
CA GLY A 380 11.43 -38.00 -0.66
C GLY A 380 12.85 -37.68 -1.14
N GLY A 381 13.61 -37.09 -0.26
CA GLY A 381 15.02 -36.79 -0.44
C GLY A 381 15.43 -35.34 -0.12
N SER A 382 16.69 -35.07 -0.26
CA SER A 382 17.27 -33.73 -0.07
C SER A 382 17.14 -32.88 -1.32
N ALA A 383 16.86 -31.60 -1.14
CA ALA A 383 16.80 -30.62 -2.22
C ALA A 383 17.43 -29.29 -1.80
N ILE A 384 17.98 -28.59 -2.77
CA ILE A 384 18.34 -27.18 -2.63
C ILE A 384 17.43 -26.36 -3.55
N ALA A 385 16.96 -25.23 -3.06
CA ALA A 385 16.10 -24.34 -3.83
C ALA A 385 16.58 -22.88 -3.74
N LEU A 386 16.49 -22.17 -4.86
CA LEU A 386 16.64 -20.72 -4.93
C LEU A 386 15.24 -20.09 -4.88
N ARG A 387 15.06 -19.13 -3.99
CA ARG A 387 13.82 -18.38 -3.84
C ARG A 387 14.02 -16.91 -4.15
N SER A 388 13.07 -16.30 -4.80
CA SER A 388 13.06 -14.85 -4.99
C SER A 388 11.63 -14.32 -5.02
N SER A 389 11.44 -13.09 -4.59
CA SER A 389 10.20 -12.38 -4.82
C SER A 389 10.43 -10.89 -5.06
N VAL A 390 9.46 -10.28 -5.75
CA VAL A 390 9.44 -8.84 -6.05
C VAL A 390 8.06 -8.32 -5.70
N GLN A 391 8.00 -7.30 -4.87
CA GLN A 391 6.78 -6.59 -4.55
C GLN A 391 6.85 -5.17 -5.08
N ARG A 392 5.78 -4.73 -5.74
CA ARG A 392 5.67 -3.38 -6.29
C ARG A 392 4.28 -2.79 -6.10
N TRP A 393 4.22 -1.54 -5.64
CA TRP A 393 3.01 -0.74 -5.68
C TRP A 393 2.80 -0.18 -7.08
N LEU A 394 1.81 -0.72 -7.80
CA LEU A 394 1.49 -0.33 -9.18
C LEU A 394 0.75 1.00 -9.22
N ILE A 395 -0.29 1.12 -8.39
CA ILE A 395 -1.16 2.29 -8.32
C ILE A 395 -1.30 2.71 -6.86
N ARG A 396 -1.20 4.02 -6.63
CA ARG A 396 -1.43 4.62 -5.33
C ARG A 396 -2.07 6.00 -5.50
N PHE A 397 -3.38 6.04 -5.26
CA PHE A 397 -4.19 7.27 -5.27
C PHE A 397 -4.51 7.67 -3.82
N PRO A 398 -3.65 8.46 -3.18
CA PRO A 398 -3.84 8.83 -1.78
C PRO A 398 -5.12 9.63 -1.56
N GLU A 399 -5.56 10.44 -2.53
CA GLU A 399 -6.79 11.22 -2.45
C GLU A 399 -8.05 10.36 -2.34
N ARG A 400 -7.99 9.16 -2.92
CA ARG A 400 -9.09 8.16 -2.89
C ARG A 400 -8.84 7.06 -1.90
N ARG A 401 -7.69 7.10 -1.20
CA ARG A 401 -7.20 6.03 -0.31
C ARG A 401 -7.25 4.66 -0.99
N PHE A 402 -6.92 4.64 -2.27
CA PHE A 402 -6.87 3.43 -3.10
C PHE A 402 -5.43 3.05 -3.41
N THR A 403 -5.13 1.77 -3.25
CA THR A 403 -3.82 1.20 -3.59
C THR A 403 -3.99 -0.10 -4.36
N LEU A 404 -3.09 -0.34 -5.31
CA LEU A 404 -2.93 -1.60 -6.03
C LEU A 404 -1.47 -2.01 -5.96
N ASN A 405 -1.21 -3.17 -5.41
CA ASN A 405 0.11 -3.78 -5.35
C ASN A 405 0.17 -5.06 -6.17
N SER A 406 1.37 -5.42 -6.58
CA SER A 406 1.68 -6.71 -7.17
C SER A 406 2.80 -7.38 -6.39
N ASN A 407 2.74 -8.71 -6.32
CA ASN A 407 3.83 -9.54 -5.86
C ASN A 407 4.03 -10.66 -6.89
N ALA A 408 5.27 -10.94 -7.24
CA ALA A 408 5.66 -12.10 -8.02
C ALA A 408 6.74 -12.84 -7.26
N SER A 409 6.61 -14.15 -7.10
CA SER A 409 7.59 -14.99 -6.43
C SER A 409 7.90 -16.23 -7.26
N GLY A 410 9.11 -16.70 -7.13
CA GLY A 410 9.60 -17.91 -7.78
C GLY A 410 10.49 -18.71 -6.85
N GLU A 411 10.36 -20.02 -6.94
CA GLU A 411 11.23 -21.01 -6.33
C GLU A 411 11.68 -22.00 -7.39
N PHE A 412 12.97 -22.29 -7.45
CA PHE A 412 13.57 -23.28 -8.35
C PHE A 412 14.45 -24.23 -7.55
N GLY A 413 14.04 -25.48 -7.48
CA GLY A 413 14.68 -26.50 -6.67
C GLY A 413 15.28 -27.64 -7.49
N THR A 414 16.30 -28.27 -6.94
CA THR A 414 16.93 -29.48 -7.46
C THR A 414 17.03 -30.50 -6.35
N PHE A 415 16.51 -31.70 -6.60
CA PHE A 415 16.65 -32.88 -5.74
C PHE A 415 17.95 -33.59 -6.02
N PHE A 416 18.67 -33.96 -4.97
CA PHE A 416 19.84 -34.80 -5.02
C PHE A 416 19.44 -36.29 -5.09
N ARG A 417 19.02 -36.73 -6.26
CA ARG A 417 18.63 -38.12 -6.58
C ARG A 417 19.10 -38.50 -7.98
N ASP A 418 19.12 -39.77 -8.28
CA ASP A 418 19.44 -40.26 -9.62
C ASP A 418 18.18 -40.78 -10.33
N PRO A 419 17.77 -40.20 -11.46
CA PRO A 419 18.29 -38.94 -12.04
C PRO A 419 17.92 -37.72 -11.19
N LEU A 420 18.69 -36.63 -11.32
CA LEU A 420 18.42 -35.36 -10.64
C LEU A 420 17.02 -34.85 -11.00
N GLY A 421 16.18 -34.65 -9.98
CA GLY A 421 14.87 -34.05 -10.16
C GLY A 421 14.94 -32.53 -10.08
N ARG A 422 14.27 -31.83 -11.00
CA ARG A 422 14.19 -30.37 -10.97
C ARG A 422 12.74 -29.92 -10.93
N TYR A 423 12.45 -28.93 -10.11
CA TYR A 423 11.13 -28.34 -10.05
C TYR A 423 11.20 -26.81 -9.99
N GLY A 424 10.10 -26.20 -10.37
CA GLY A 424 9.87 -24.77 -10.19
C GLY A 424 8.46 -24.52 -9.67
N ARG A 425 8.34 -23.45 -8.89
CA ARG A 425 7.06 -22.94 -8.37
C ARG A 425 7.01 -21.43 -8.57
N LEU A 426 6.03 -20.98 -9.31
CA LEU A 426 5.83 -19.57 -9.65
C LEU A 426 4.47 -19.11 -9.12
N GLU A 427 4.45 -17.96 -8.48
CA GLU A 427 3.21 -17.35 -7.98
C GLU A 427 3.17 -15.86 -8.31
N GLY A 428 1.96 -15.37 -8.58
CA GLY A 428 1.68 -13.96 -8.79
C GLY A 428 0.45 -13.52 -8.00
N THR A 429 0.51 -12.31 -7.43
CA THR A 429 -0.60 -11.70 -6.71
C THR A 429 -0.81 -10.27 -7.15
N LEU A 430 -2.06 -9.89 -7.38
CA LEU A 430 -2.50 -8.50 -7.49
C LEU A 430 -3.44 -8.23 -6.31
N GLY A 431 -3.12 -7.23 -5.49
CA GLY A 431 -3.90 -6.84 -4.32
C GLY A 431 -4.39 -5.39 -4.43
N ALA A 432 -5.70 -5.18 -4.37
CA ALA A 432 -6.31 -3.87 -4.30
C ALA A 432 -6.86 -3.62 -2.89
N ARG A 433 -6.66 -2.42 -2.37
CA ARG A 433 -7.20 -1.97 -1.10
C ARG A 433 -7.81 -0.58 -1.26
N TRP A 434 -9.02 -0.41 -0.76
CA TRP A 434 -9.76 0.83 -0.84
C TRP A 434 -10.44 1.18 0.48
N LEU A 435 -10.27 2.43 0.91
CA LEU A 435 -10.92 3.01 2.07
C LEU A 435 -11.85 4.12 1.58
N PRO A 436 -13.16 3.86 1.38
CA PRO A 436 -14.06 4.76 0.65
C PRO A 436 -14.38 6.07 1.37
N LYS A 437 -14.28 6.11 2.70
CA LYS A 437 -14.54 7.31 3.48
C LYS A 437 -13.34 8.26 3.52
N ALA A 438 -13.60 9.55 3.61
CA ALA A 438 -12.56 10.59 3.59
C ALA A 438 -11.52 10.40 4.69
N ARG A 439 -11.93 10.04 5.89
CA ARG A 439 -11.02 9.74 7.02
C ARG A 439 -10.40 8.35 6.96
N GLY A 440 -10.96 7.42 6.15
CA GLY A 440 -10.45 6.07 5.97
C GLY A 440 -10.63 5.15 7.18
N ASP A 441 -11.57 5.45 8.06
CA ASP A 441 -11.73 4.82 9.37
C ASP A 441 -13.08 4.11 9.58
N ASP A 442 -13.87 3.92 8.52
CA ASP A 442 -15.20 3.32 8.61
C ASP A 442 -15.30 2.01 7.82
N TYR A 443 -14.97 2.05 6.53
CA TYR A 443 -15.02 0.88 5.66
C TYR A 443 -13.66 0.57 5.05
N GLU A 444 -13.38 -0.71 4.87
CA GLU A 444 -12.20 -1.20 4.18
C GLU A 444 -12.59 -2.31 3.21
N THR A 445 -12.36 -2.09 1.92
CA THR A 445 -12.57 -3.11 0.88
C THR A 445 -11.21 -3.61 0.41
N GLN A 446 -11.07 -4.93 0.34
CA GLN A 446 -9.88 -5.61 -0.16
C GLN A 446 -10.28 -6.62 -1.22
N VAL A 447 -9.51 -6.65 -2.31
CA VAL A 447 -9.66 -7.64 -3.38
C VAL A 447 -8.26 -8.15 -3.73
N SER A 448 -8.09 -9.46 -3.78
CA SER A 448 -6.85 -10.08 -4.24
C SER A 448 -7.13 -11.09 -5.35
N LEU A 449 -6.33 -11.03 -6.41
CA LEU A 449 -6.23 -12.04 -7.46
C LEU A 449 -4.87 -12.71 -7.33
N ARG A 450 -4.88 -14.03 -7.21
CA ARG A 450 -3.67 -14.85 -7.07
C ARG A 450 -3.67 -15.95 -8.11
N GLY A 451 -2.50 -16.28 -8.60
CA GLY A 451 -2.32 -17.41 -9.50
C GLY A 451 -0.94 -18.01 -9.32
N GLY A 452 -0.84 -19.31 -9.54
CA GLY A 452 0.43 -20.00 -9.42
C GLY A 452 0.50 -21.20 -10.33
N ARG A 453 1.72 -21.61 -10.62
CA ARG A 453 2.05 -22.75 -11.46
C ARG A 453 3.30 -23.46 -10.95
N THR A 454 3.26 -24.78 -10.93
CA THR A 454 4.43 -25.60 -10.74
C THR A 454 4.86 -26.29 -12.03
N ILE A 455 6.16 -26.53 -12.18
CA ILE A 455 6.78 -27.16 -13.34
C ILE A 455 7.79 -28.23 -12.90
N GLY A 456 8.04 -29.23 -13.74
CA GLY A 456 9.02 -30.28 -13.47
C GLY A 456 8.56 -31.30 -12.42
N ASP A 457 9.52 -31.87 -11.69
CA ASP A 457 9.35 -32.94 -10.71
C ASP A 457 8.95 -32.39 -9.34
N VAL A 458 7.76 -31.82 -9.27
CA VAL A 458 7.25 -31.16 -8.06
C VAL A 458 6.92 -32.18 -6.97
N PRO A 459 7.46 -32.05 -5.75
CA PRO A 459 7.06 -32.89 -4.66
C PRO A 459 5.67 -32.50 -4.15
N PHE A 460 5.00 -33.41 -3.48
CA PHE A 460 3.63 -33.25 -2.98
C PHE A 460 3.44 -31.99 -2.11
N ASP A 461 4.38 -31.72 -1.22
CA ASP A 461 4.32 -30.57 -0.30
C ASP A 461 4.46 -29.18 -0.96
N GLU A 462 4.86 -29.13 -2.23
CA GLU A 462 4.91 -27.90 -3.02
C GLU A 462 3.69 -27.69 -3.93
N LEU A 463 2.69 -28.60 -3.88
CA LEU A 463 1.42 -28.40 -4.53
C LEU A 463 0.61 -27.28 -3.85
N PHE A 464 -0.20 -26.59 -4.63
CA PHE A 464 -1.09 -25.55 -4.11
C PHE A 464 -2.34 -26.16 -3.48
N THR A 465 -2.67 -25.73 -2.28
CA THR A 465 -3.88 -26.11 -1.55
C THR A 465 -4.81 -24.91 -1.47
N LEU A 466 -6.00 -25.00 -2.06
CA LEU A 466 -7.04 -23.97 -1.95
C LEU A 466 -8.05 -24.34 -0.87
N GLY A 467 -7.88 -23.79 0.32
CA GLY A 467 -8.79 -24.03 1.42
C GLY A 467 -8.38 -23.27 2.66
N PHE A 468 -9.28 -23.26 3.64
CA PHE A 468 -9.00 -22.61 4.89
C PHE A 468 -8.16 -23.54 5.78
N ASP A 469 -6.88 -23.25 5.86
CA ASP A 469 -5.93 -23.85 6.80
C ASP A 469 -5.00 -22.75 7.30
N ARG A 470 -4.52 -22.91 8.51
CA ARG A 470 -3.59 -21.97 9.15
C ARG A 470 -2.24 -21.88 8.45
N ASP A 471 -1.76 -22.99 7.91
CA ASP A 471 -0.44 -23.11 7.29
C ASP A 471 -0.42 -22.70 5.80
N THR A 472 -1.59 -22.40 5.21
CA THR A 472 -1.69 -21.90 3.82
C THR A 472 -2.38 -20.54 3.75
N PRO A 473 -1.87 -19.61 2.94
CA PRO A 473 -2.52 -18.32 2.72
C PRO A 473 -3.60 -18.35 1.63
N LEU A 474 -3.81 -19.48 0.94
CA LEU A 474 -4.70 -19.61 -0.22
C LEU A 474 -6.12 -19.99 0.23
N TRP A 475 -6.78 -19.07 0.92
CA TRP A 475 -8.07 -19.36 1.56
C TRP A 475 -9.24 -19.35 0.60
N LEU A 476 -9.93 -20.49 0.56
CA LEU A 476 -11.34 -20.64 0.21
C LEU A 476 -12.08 -20.91 1.53
N ARG A 477 -12.79 -19.92 2.04
CA ARG A 477 -13.29 -19.92 3.44
C ARG A 477 -14.48 -20.83 3.69
N GLY A 478 -15.12 -21.33 2.63
CA GLY A 478 -16.14 -22.41 2.70
C GLY A 478 -15.54 -23.82 2.57
N HIS A 479 -14.23 -23.94 2.27
CA HIS A 479 -13.53 -25.20 2.08
C HIS A 479 -12.47 -25.40 3.18
N PRO A 480 -12.78 -26.13 4.29
CA PRO A 480 -11.78 -26.44 5.30
C PRO A 480 -10.62 -27.21 4.71
N GLY A 481 -9.39 -26.87 5.11
CA GLY A 481 -8.17 -27.59 4.73
C GLY A 481 -7.93 -28.85 5.56
N LEU A 482 -8.63 -28.94 6.70
CA LEU A 482 -8.48 -30.00 7.70
C LEU A 482 -9.76 -30.80 7.86
N ARG A 483 -9.61 -32.11 8.09
CA ARG A 483 -10.63 -33.00 8.55
C ARG A 483 -10.08 -33.91 9.66
N ASP A 484 -10.75 -33.94 10.80
CA ASP A 484 -10.33 -34.73 11.98
C ASP A 484 -8.86 -34.43 12.39
N GLY A 485 -8.46 -33.17 12.30
CA GLY A 485 -7.09 -32.71 12.59
C GLY A 485 -6.09 -32.89 11.45
N GLN A 486 -6.33 -33.79 10.49
CA GLN A 486 -5.44 -34.10 9.37
C GLN A 486 -5.61 -33.14 8.20
N LYS A 487 -4.53 -32.88 7.47
CA LYS A 487 -4.54 -32.09 6.23
C LYS A 487 -5.11 -32.90 5.06
N GLY A 488 -5.57 -32.23 3.99
CA GLY A 488 -5.95 -32.85 2.72
C GLY A 488 -7.43 -32.83 2.39
N ASP A 489 -8.30 -32.16 3.18
CA ASP A 489 -9.72 -31.99 2.84
C ASP A 489 -9.95 -30.89 1.78
N ALA A 490 -9.01 -29.97 1.61
CA ALA A 490 -9.08 -28.92 0.60
C ALA A 490 -8.50 -29.37 -0.75
N PRO A 491 -8.99 -28.79 -1.88
CA PRO A 491 -8.48 -29.08 -3.21
C PRO A 491 -6.99 -28.77 -3.37
N LEU A 492 -6.25 -29.72 -3.93
CA LEU A 492 -4.83 -29.65 -4.26
C LEU A 492 -4.63 -29.50 -5.77
N GLY A 493 -3.55 -28.89 -6.22
CA GLY A 493 -3.24 -28.82 -7.63
C GLY A 493 -1.85 -28.27 -7.94
N ARG A 494 -1.38 -28.52 -9.15
CA ARG A 494 -0.12 -27.96 -9.68
C ARG A 494 -0.25 -26.52 -10.15
N ASN A 495 -1.46 -26.11 -10.48
CA ASN A 495 -1.78 -24.75 -10.88
C ASN A 495 -3.01 -24.27 -10.14
N TYR A 496 -3.12 -22.98 -9.90
CA TYR A 496 -4.32 -22.40 -9.31
C TYR A 496 -4.60 -20.98 -9.80
N VAL A 497 -5.86 -20.61 -9.67
CA VAL A 497 -6.34 -19.22 -9.68
C VAL A 497 -7.27 -19.05 -8.51
N LEU A 498 -7.12 -17.94 -7.78
CA LEU A 498 -7.90 -17.61 -6.60
C LEU A 498 -8.20 -16.11 -6.56
N VAL A 499 -9.46 -15.77 -6.33
CA VAL A 499 -9.91 -14.40 -6.08
C VAL A 499 -10.56 -14.36 -4.70
N ASN A 500 -10.10 -13.44 -3.86
CA ASN A 500 -10.74 -13.15 -2.59
C ASN A 500 -11.21 -11.68 -2.62
N ALA A 501 -12.43 -11.44 -2.22
CA ALA A 501 -13.00 -10.11 -2.07
C ALA A 501 -13.69 -10.00 -0.71
N GLU A 502 -13.45 -8.91 0.00
CA GLU A 502 -14.07 -8.65 1.29
C GLU A 502 -14.28 -7.16 1.53
N THR A 503 -15.30 -6.83 2.30
CA THR A 503 -15.57 -5.46 2.73
C THR A 503 -15.90 -5.48 4.21
N ASP A 504 -15.01 -4.93 5.02
CA ASP A 504 -15.16 -4.86 6.46
C ASP A 504 -15.60 -3.46 6.90
N LYS A 505 -16.56 -3.38 7.83
CA LYS A 505 -16.92 -2.15 8.54
C LYS A 505 -16.26 -2.16 9.91
N ILE A 506 -15.69 -1.03 10.32
CA ILE A 506 -15.20 -0.85 11.68
C ILE A 506 -16.41 -0.62 12.59
N LEU A 507 -16.66 -1.57 13.49
CA LEU A 507 -17.75 -1.52 14.45
C LEU A 507 -17.32 -0.83 15.74
N TYR A 508 -16.07 -1.05 16.15
CA TYR A 508 -15.52 -0.48 17.36
C TYR A 508 -14.00 -0.30 17.24
N ARG A 509 -13.48 0.78 17.81
CA ARG A 509 -12.03 1.01 17.92
C ARG A 509 -11.74 1.83 19.17
N ASN A 510 -10.81 1.36 19.97
CA ASN A 510 -10.16 2.11 21.02
C ASN A 510 -8.63 1.87 20.99
N GLY A 511 -7.88 2.41 21.96
CA GLY A 511 -6.42 2.21 22.02
C GLY A 511 -5.97 0.76 22.28
N ILE A 512 -6.87 -0.11 22.76
CA ILE A 512 -6.56 -1.48 23.18
C ILE A 512 -6.98 -2.50 22.14
N PHE A 513 -8.17 -2.36 21.57
CA PHE A 513 -8.68 -3.29 20.56
C PHE A 513 -9.55 -2.63 19.50
N SER A 514 -9.69 -3.28 18.36
CA SER A 514 -10.61 -2.89 17.31
C SER A 514 -11.38 -4.09 16.79
N VAL A 515 -12.65 -3.87 16.49
CA VAL A 515 -13.54 -4.88 15.92
C VAL A 515 -14.00 -4.42 14.55
N LYS A 516 -13.77 -5.27 13.55
CA LYS A 516 -14.29 -5.10 12.19
C LYS A 516 -15.14 -6.31 11.84
N ALA A 517 -16.19 -6.11 11.07
CA ALA A 517 -16.97 -7.22 10.53
C ALA A 517 -17.44 -6.91 9.12
N GLY A 518 -17.61 -7.95 8.32
CA GLY A 518 -18.08 -7.79 6.96
C GLY A 518 -18.24 -9.08 6.18
N PRO A 519 -18.90 -9.00 5.00
CA PRO A 519 -19.03 -10.11 4.09
C PRO A 519 -17.75 -10.37 3.31
N PHE A 520 -17.63 -11.59 2.81
CA PHE A 520 -16.61 -11.99 1.85
C PHE A 520 -17.18 -12.85 0.72
N LEU A 521 -16.44 -12.87 -0.38
CA LEU A 521 -16.65 -13.75 -1.53
C LEU A 521 -15.29 -14.28 -1.98
N ASP A 522 -15.17 -15.60 -2.03
CA ASP A 522 -13.98 -16.29 -2.53
C ASP A 522 -14.35 -17.12 -3.75
N THR A 523 -13.51 -17.14 -4.77
CA THR A 523 -13.66 -18.06 -5.90
C THR A 523 -12.31 -18.51 -6.39
N GLY A 524 -12.21 -19.78 -6.74
CA GLY A 524 -10.96 -20.33 -7.21
C GLY A 524 -11.09 -21.67 -7.88
N LYS A 525 -10.00 -22.09 -8.50
CA LYS A 525 -9.87 -23.39 -9.13
C LYS A 525 -8.45 -23.86 -8.99
N THR A 526 -8.26 -25.14 -8.69
CA THR A 526 -7.00 -25.85 -8.85
C THR A 526 -7.04 -26.72 -10.11
N TYR A 527 -5.89 -26.89 -10.72
CA TYR A 527 -5.76 -27.69 -11.93
C TYR A 527 -4.42 -28.43 -11.94
N ASP A 528 -4.47 -29.70 -12.34
CA ASP A 528 -3.29 -30.52 -12.57
C ASP A 528 -3.31 -31.09 -14.01
N PRO A 529 -2.32 -30.75 -14.87
CA PRO A 529 -2.23 -31.31 -16.22
C PRO A 529 -2.16 -32.83 -16.27
N SER A 530 -1.59 -33.48 -15.24
CA SER A 530 -1.52 -34.93 -15.12
C SER A 530 -2.84 -35.58 -14.70
N GLY A 531 -3.83 -34.79 -14.27
CA GLY A 531 -5.17 -35.25 -13.93
C GLY A 531 -5.31 -35.96 -12.57
N TYR A 532 -4.24 -35.95 -11.74
CA TYR A 532 -4.29 -36.60 -10.41
C TYR A 532 -4.88 -35.71 -9.33
N PHE A 533 -4.70 -34.41 -9.47
CA PHE A 533 -5.15 -33.40 -8.53
C PHE A 533 -6.01 -32.34 -9.23
N GLY A 534 -6.74 -31.58 -8.46
CA GLY A 534 -7.49 -30.44 -8.97
C GLY A 534 -8.96 -30.45 -8.53
N SER A 535 -9.60 -29.33 -8.75
CA SER A 535 -11.04 -29.21 -8.62
C SER A 535 -11.71 -29.36 -10.00
N PRO A 536 -12.71 -30.25 -10.17
CA PRO A 536 -13.34 -30.45 -11.48
C PRO A 536 -14.05 -29.21 -11.99
N LYS A 537 -14.45 -28.31 -11.09
CA LYS A 537 -15.19 -27.09 -11.38
C LYS A 537 -14.63 -25.92 -10.59
N TRP A 538 -15.01 -24.70 -10.97
CA TRP A 538 -14.77 -23.50 -10.14
C TRP A 538 -15.50 -23.64 -8.81
N LEU A 539 -14.82 -23.25 -7.74
CA LEU A 539 -15.32 -23.24 -6.37
C LEU A 539 -15.76 -21.82 -6.02
N TRP A 540 -16.82 -21.71 -5.25
CA TRP A 540 -17.39 -20.42 -4.87
C TRP A 540 -17.83 -20.47 -3.41
N ASP A 541 -17.26 -19.59 -2.60
CA ASP A 541 -17.55 -19.46 -1.18
C ASP A 541 -18.03 -18.05 -0.88
N THR A 542 -18.99 -17.95 0.01
CA THR A 542 -19.41 -16.66 0.58
C THR A 542 -19.64 -16.80 2.07
N GLY A 543 -19.67 -15.69 2.77
CA GLY A 543 -19.90 -15.71 4.19
C GLY A 543 -19.67 -14.36 4.85
N VAL A 544 -19.56 -14.42 6.17
CA VAL A 544 -19.28 -13.25 7.01
C VAL A 544 -18.14 -13.54 7.95
N GLN A 545 -17.40 -12.51 8.29
CA GLN A 545 -16.28 -12.62 9.23
C GLN A 545 -16.25 -11.44 10.20
N THR A 546 -15.65 -11.68 11.35
CA THR A 546 -15.35 -10.67 12.37
C THR A 546 -13.87 -10.74 12.68
N LYS A 547 -13.20 -9.62 12.60
CA LYS A 547 -11.77 -9.45 12.88
C LYS A 547 -11.61 -8.63 14.15
N ILE A 548 -11.07 -9.23 15.18
CA ILE A 548 -10.85 -8.61 16.50
C ILE A 548 -9.35 -8.45 16.67
N ARG A 549 -8.85 -7.21 16.64
CA ARG A 549 -7.44 -6.91 16.92
C ARG A 549 -7.29 -6.53 18.38
N VAL A 550 -6.32 -7.14 19.04
CA VAL A 550 -5.99 -6.94 20.45
C VAL A 550 -4.59 -6.32 20.58
N LEU A 551 -4.26 -5.82 21.75
CA LEU A 551 -2.95 -5.32 22.14
C LEU A 551 -1.78 -6.12 21.52
N GLY A 552 -0.78 -5.43 21.01
CA GLY A 552 0.41 -6.06 20.42
C GLY A 552 0.26 -6.49 18.96
N GLY A 553 -0.92 -6.26 18.34
CA GLY A 553 -1.15 -6.52 16.92
C GLY A 553 -1.73 -7.90 16.63
N VAL A 554 -2.00 -8.74 17.64
CA VAL A 554 -2.67 -10.03 17.46
C VAL A 554 -4.11 -9.81 16.97
N GLN A 555 -4.49 -10.47 15.88
CA GLN A 555 -5.82 -10.40 15.31
C GLN A 555 -6.46 -11.79 15.30
N VAL A 556 -7.61 -11.91 15.95
CA VAL A 556 -8.47 -13.08 15.89
C VAL A 556 -9.51 -12.86 14.79
N VAL A 557 -9.63 -13.81 13.87
CA VAL A 557 -10.66 -13.83 12.83
C VAL A 557 -11.61 -14.96 13.13
N LEU A 558 -12.88 -14.62 13.29
CA LEU A 558 -13.98 -15.56 13.44
C LEU A 558 -14.83 -15.47 12.18
N GLY A 559 -15.18 -16.58 11.56
CA GLY A 559 -15.95 -16.53 10.34
C GLY A 559 -16.87 -17.73 10.15
N TYR A 560 -17.90 -17.45 9.34
CA TYR A 560 -18.80 -18.44 8.80
C TYR A 560 -18.72 -18.37 7.28
N GLY A 561 -18.37 -19.49 6.65
CA GLY A 561 -18.29 -19.65 5.21
C GLY A 561 -19.27 -20.71 4.72
N LYS A 562 -19.74 -20.53 3.50
CA LYS A 562 -20.60 -21.48 2.80
C LYS A 562 -20.06 -21.74 1.41
N ASP A 563 -19.83 -23.01 1.07
CA ASP A 563 -19.62 -23.43 -0.31
C ASP A 563 -20.95 -23.34 -1.07
N LEU A 564 -21.02 -22.46 -2.03
CA LEU A 564 -22.25 -22.21 -2.83
C LEU A 564 -22.61 -23.36 -3.77
N ARG A 565 -21.70 -24.31 -3.98
CA ARG A 565 -21.92 -25.46 -4.87
C ARG A 565 -22.45 -26.67 -4.14
N SER A 566 -21.81 -27.06 -3.05
CA SER A 566 -22.21 -28.22 -2.25
C SER A 566 -23.23 -27.85 -1.18
N GLY A 567 -23.37 -26.57 -0.86
CA GLY A 567 -24.18 -26.10 0.27
C GLY A 567 -23.52 -26.33 1.63
N ARG A 568 -22.30 -26.89 1.68
CA ARG A 568 -21.55 -27.15 2.92
C ARG A 568 -21.27 -25.85 3.66
N ASN A 569 -21.47 -25.88 4.96
CA ASN A 569 -21.15 -24.76 5.85
C ASN A 569 -19.82 -25.02 6.56
N SER A 570 -19.05 -23.97 6.79
CA SER A 570 -17.78 -24.01 7.50
C SER A 570 -17.71 -22.88 8.51
N PHE A 571 -17.42 -23.21 9.76
CA PHE A 571 -17.04 -22.25 10.77
C PHE A 571 -15.52 -22.27 10.89
N PHE A 572 -14.93 -21.11 10.93
CA PHE A 572 -13.48 -21.01 11.03
C PHE A 572 -13.05 -19.97 12.05
N THR A 573 -11.93 -20.27 12.69
CA THR A 573 -11.23 -19.35 13.57
C THR A 573 -9.76 -19.36 13.17
N THR A 574 -9.15 -18.20 13.12
CA THR A 574 -7.70 -18.12 12.96
C THR A 574 -7.15 -16.94 13.75
N VAL A 575 -5.91 -17.06 14.15
CA VAL A 575 -5.19 -16.01 14.83
C VAL A 575 -4.04 -15.58 13.93
N THR A 576 -3.97 -14.30 13.63
CA THR A 576 -2.91 -13.69 12.81
C THR A 576 -2.25 -12.56 13.57
N LYS A 577 -1.12 -12.10 13.09
CA LYS A 577 -0.35 -11.00 13.68
C LYS A 577 -0.31 -9.79 12.77
#